data_be0206b22f0d0589875dabc9360514e7
#
_entry.id   be0206b22f0d0589875dabc9360514e7
#
_cell.length_a   1.000
_cell.length_b   1.000
_cell.length_c   1.000
_cell.angle_alpha   90.00
_cell.angle_beta   90.00
_cell.angle_gamma   90.00
#
_symmetry.space_group_name_H-M   'P 1'
#
loop_
_entity.id
_entity.type
_entity.pdbx_description
1 polymer ?
#
loop_
_entity_poly.entity_id
_entity_poly.type
_entity_poly.pdbx_seq_one_letter_code
_entity_poly.pdbx_strand_id
1 'polypeptide(L)'
;MNRTEIEIKLHESRVWLLEILSSLSEATLHQPVTPSEHDPANYWTPLDHVAHLALIEDNFSQMVRRHVAGSANPVGLLTNEKGEPQSREQIMIRLHAMTDEFQHEHHGDSLSEVIALTASVRSRTLQLVSELSDEQLGEKLPGAPWADGTIGGVLAVNADHASMHWKWVTDTNLVS
;
A
#
# COMPACT_ATOMS: atom_id res chain seq x y z
N MET A 1 -6.86 -5.64 16.43
CA MET A 1 -7.37 -4.24 16.35
C MET A 1 -8.86 -4.28 16.08
N ASN A 2 -9.65 -3.44 16.76
CA ASN A 2 -11.07 -3.26 16.47
C ASN A 2 -11.26 -2.24 15.32
N ARG A 3 -12.50 -2.11 14.82
CA ARG A 3 -12.85 -1.20 13.71
C ARG A 3 -12.40 0.25 13.97
N THR A 4 -12.76 0.79 15.13
CA THR A 4 -12.45 2.19 15.49
C THR A 4 -10.96 2.47 15.51
N GLU A 5 -10.15 1.54 16.04
CA GLU A 5 -8.68 1.67 16.05
C GLU A 5 -8.09 1.69 14.63
N ILE A 6 -8.63 0.86 13.72
CA ILE A 6 -8.21 0.82 12.32
C ILE A 6 -8.56 2.14 11.62
N GLU A 7 -9.80 2.61 11.76
CA GLU A 7 -10.29 3.84 11.15
C GLU A 7 -9.47 5.06 11.62
N ILE A 8 -9.21 5.17 12.93
CA ILE A 8 -8.38 6.25 13.50
C ILE A 8 -6.97 6.20 12.88
N LYS A 9 -6.31 5.05 12.92
CA LYS A 9 -4.95 4.89 12.41
C LYS A 9 -4.83 5.26 10.93
N LEU A 10 -5.76 4.80 10.12
CA LEU A 10 -5.82 5.11 8.70
C LEU A 10 -6.11 6.60 8.44
N HIS A 11 -6.97 7.22 9.25
CA HIS A 11 -7.28 8.63 9.15
C HIS A 11 -6.08 9.51 9.52
N GLU A 12 -5.46 9.26 10.67
CA GLU A 12 -4.31 10.03 11.15
C GLU A 12 -3.13 9.96 10.17
N SER A 13 -2.83 8.76 9.66
CA SER A 13 -1.79 8.58 8.64
C SER A 13 -2.08 9.40 7.36
N ARG A 14 -3.34 9.46 6.93
CA ARG A 14 -3.71 10.24 5.76
C ARG A 14 -3.59 11.74 6.01
N VAL A 15 -4.08 12.25 7.14
CA VAL A 15 -3.98 13.68 7.50
C VAL A 15 -2.52 14.10 7.52
N TRP A 16 -1.68 13.35 8.23
CA TRP A 16 -0.24 13.56 8.29
C TRP A 16 0.41 13.61 6.89
N LEU A 17 0.11 12.66 6.02
CA LEU A 17 0.69 12.61 4.68
C LEU A 17 0.26 13.82 3.83
N LEU A 18 -1.02 14.20 3.88
CA LEU A 18 -1.54 15.35 3.13
C LEU A 18 -0.95 16.67 3.62
N GLU A 19 -0.73 16.84 4.93
CA GLU A 19 -0.07 18.02 5.50
C GLU A 19 1.35 18.16 4.96
N ILE A 20 2.11 17.08 4.93
CA ILE A 20 3.46 17.08 4.37
C ILE A 20 3.44 17.42 2.87
N LEU A 21 2.65 16.71 2.07
CA LEU A 21 2.61 16.93 0.63
C LEU A 21 2.21 18.35 0.26
N SER A 22 1.24 18.93 0.99
CA SER A 22 0.81 20.32 0.76
C SER A 22 1.84 21.38 1.16
N SER A 23 2.85 21.01 1.94
CA SER A 23 3.95 21.90 2.30
C SER A 23 5.09 21.95 1.27
N LEU A 24 5.10 21.01 0.30
CA LEU A 24 6.15 20.88 -0.69
C LEU A 24 5.85 21.67 -1.97
N SER A 25 6.91 22.13 -2.63
CA SER A 25 6.78 22.73 -3.95
C SER A 25 6.52 21.68 -5.02
N GLU A 26 5.86 22.07 -6.10
CA GLU A 26 5.64 21.21 -7.29
C GLU A 26 6.97 20.63 -7.79
N ALA A 27 8.03 21.42 -7.84
CA ALA A 27 9.36 20.98 -8.26
C ALA A 27 9.91 19.88 -7.33
N THR A 28 9.69 19.99 -6.02
CA THR A 28 10.11 18.97 -5.05
C THR A 28 9.31 17.68 -5.19
N LEU A 29 8.00 17.80 -5.41
CA LEU A 29 7.11 16.65 -5.58
C LEU A 29 7.47 15.77 -6.79
N HIS A 30 8.00 16.36 -7.86
CA HIS A 30 8.43 15.66 -9.07
C HIS A 30 9.94 15.40 -9.16
N GLN A 31 10.71 15.71 -8.12
CA GLN A 31 12.14 15.47 -8.12
C GLN A 31 12.43 13.97 -7.87
N PRO A 32 13.24 13.29 -8.71
CA PRO A 32 13.69 11.93 -8.42
C PRO A 32 14.51 11.88 -7.13
N VAL A 33 14.10 11.05 -6.17
CA VAL A 33 14.70 11.03 -4.81
C VAL A 33 15.32 9.68 -4.45
N THR A 34 14.69 8.58 -4.76
CA THR A 34 15.20 7.25 -4.40
C THR A 34 15.18 6.30 -5.58
N PRO A 35 16.17 5.41 -5.71
CA PRO A 35 16.05 4.32 -6.68
C PRO A 35 14.96 3.34 -6.23
N SER A 36 14.33 2.67 -7.18
CA SER A 36 13.47 1.52 -6.93
C SER A 36 14.24 0.43 -6.18
N GLU A 37 13.58 -0.32 -5.31
CA GLU A 37 14.21 -1.41 -4.55
C GLU A 37 14.80 -2.52 -5.44
N HIS A 38 14.31 -2.65 -6.67
CA HIS A 38 14.68 -3.75 -7.58
C HIS A 38 15.22 -3.29 -8.93
N ASP A 39 15.13 -2.01 -9.25
CA ASP A 39 15.77 -1.39 -10.42
C ASP A 39 16.49 -0.08 -10.03
N PRO A 40 17.79 -0.10 -9.78
CA PRO A 40 18.54 1.07 -9.36
C PRO A 40 18.63 2.16 -10.45
N ALA A 41 18.21 1.89 -11.69
CA ALA A 41 18.12 2.88 -12.76
C ALA A 41 16.77 3.61 -12.78
N ASN A 42 15.74 3.05 -12.15
CA ASN A 42 14.41 3.63 -12.01
C ASN A 42 14.33 4.44 -10.71
N TYR A 43 14.35 5.76 -10.83
CA TYR A 43 14.24 6.67 -9.68
C TYR A 43 12.81 7.13 -9.46
N TRP A 44 12.35 6.99 -8.24
CA TRP A 44 11.03 7.40 -7.79
C TRP A 44 11.03 8.83 -7.25
N THR A 45 9.98 9.56 -7.59
CA THR A 45 9.64 10.86 -7.01
C THR A 45 8.85 10.70 -5.69
N PRO A 46 8.71 11.75 -4.87
CA PRO A 46 7.77 11.73 -3.74
C PRO A 46 6.35 11.32 -4.14
N LEU A 47 5.86 11.73 -5.31
CA LEU A 47 4.53 11.34 -5.79
C LEU A 47 4.46 9.87 -6.20
N ASP A 48 5.50 9.29 -6.79
CA ASP A 48 5.57 7.86 -7.08
C ASP A 48 5.46 7.02 -5.78
N HIS A 49 6.14 7.44 -4.71
CA HIS A 49 6.02 6.79 -3.40
C HIS A 49 4.60 6.83 -2.86
N VAL A 50 3.90 7.96 -3.00
CA VAL A 50 2.52 8.12 -2.51
C VAL A 50 1.54 7.34 -3.39
N ALA A 51 1.71 7.33 -4.71
CA ALA A 51 0.90 6.50 -5.60
C ALA A 51 1.06 5.01 -5.27
N HIS A 52 2.30 4.55 -5.00
CA HIS A 52 2.57 3.18 -4.58
C HIS A 52 1.81 2.77 -3.30
N LEU A 53 1.60 3.69 -2.34
CA LEU A 53 0.78 3.39 -1.16
C LEU A 53 -0.66 3.01 -1.53
N ALA A 54 -1.23 3.60 -2.59
CA ALA A 54 -2.55 3.23 -3.08
C ALA A 54 -2.57 1.79 -3.64
N LEU A 55 -1.54 1.41 -4.42
CA LEU A 55 -1.40 0.03 -4.91
C LEU A 55 -1.38 -0.99 -3.77
N ILE A 56 -0.56 -0.74 -2.75
CA ILE A 56 -0.41 -1.67 -1.62
C ILE A 56 -1.70 -1.75 -0.79
N GLU A 57 -2.36 -0.62 -0.54
CA GLU A 57 -3.63 -0.59 0.20
C GLU A 57 -4.74 -1.32 -0.55
N ASP A 58 -4.85 -1.13 -1.87
CA ASP A 58 -5.83 -1.84 -2.68
C ASP A 58 -5.56 -3.34 -2.69
N ASN A 59 -4.30 -3.76 -2.82
CA ASN A 59 -3.90 -5.16 -2.77
C ASN A 59 -4.30 -5.82 -1.44
N PHE A 60 -4.05 -5.17 -0.31
CA PHE A 60 -4.48 -5.69 1.00
C PHE A 60 -5.99 -5.82 1.10
N SER A 61 -6.74 -4.84 0.63
CA SER A 61 -8.19 -4.90 0.58
C SER A 61 -8.69 -6.05 -0.31
N GLN A 62 -8.07 -6.27 -1.45
CA GLN A 62 -8.39 -7.40 -2.35
C GLN A 62 -8.08 -8.76 -1.71
N MET A 63 -6.98 -8.88 -0.97
CA MET A 63 -6.65 -10.11 -0.23
C MET A 63 -7.74 -10.44 0.80
N VAL A 64 -8.18 -9.44 1.57
CA VAL A 64 -9.26 -9.61 2.55
C VAL A 64 -10.58 -9.98 1.86
N ARG A 65 -10.96 -9.31 0.77
CA ARG A 65 -12.16 -9.64 0.00
C ARG A 65 -12.13 -11.07 -0.53
N ARG A 66 -10.97 -11.54 -1.04
CA ARG A 66 -10.82 -12.95 -1.47
C ARG A 66 -10.98 -13.92 -0.31
N HIS A 67 -10.47 -13.58 0.88
CA HIS A 67 -10.63 -14.41 2.07
C HIS A 67 -12.11 -14.51 2.49
N VAL A 68 -12.81 -13.39 2.56
CA VAL A 68 -14.24 -13.34 2.88
C VAL A 68 -15.08 -14.12 1.85
N ALA A 69 -14.66 -14.12 0.60
CA ALA A 69 -15.28 -14.93 -0.47
C ALA A 69 -14.89 -16.42 -0.43
N GLY A 70 -14.13 -16.86 0.58
CA GLY A 70 -13.79 -18.28 0.79
C GLY A 70 -12.58 -18.79 0.00
N SER A 71 -11.70 -17.91 -0.50
CA SER A 71 -10.47 -18.32 -1.18
C SER A 71 -9.54 -19.09 -0.24
N ALA A 72 -9.03 -20.23 -0.68
CA ALA A 72 -8.01 -21.01 0.05
C ALA A 72 -6.61 -20.37 0.02
N ASN A 73 -6.37 -19.45 -0.92
CA ASN A 73 -5.10 -18.73 -1.08
C ASN A 73 -5.35 -17.21 -1.25
N PRO A 74 -5.92 -16.53 -0.24
CA PRO A 74 -6.37 -15.14 -0.39
C PRO A 74 -5.23 -14.16 -0.65
N VAL A 75 -4.04 -14.43 -0.09
CA VAL A 75 -2.84 -13.60 -0.26
C VAL A 75 -2.13 -13.86 -1.60
N GLY A 76 -2.35 -15.04 -2.20
CA GLY A 76 -1.75 -15.40 -3.48
C GLY A 76 -0.26 -15.74 -3.40
N LEU A 77 0.27 -16.05 -2.20
CA LEU A 77 1.69 -16.40 -2.01
C LEU A 77 1.95 -17.91 -1.99
N LEU A 78 0.92 -18.74 -1.88
CA LEU A 78 1.08 -20.20 -1.82
C LEU A 78 1.16 -20.84 -3.20
N THR A 79 0.26 -20.43 -4.08
CA THR A 79 0.16 -20.98 -5.43
C THR A 79 -0.03 -19.86 -6.46
N ASN A 80 0.36 -20.13 -7.72
CA ASN A 80 0.04 -19.27 -8.86
C ASN A 80 -1.45 -19.44 -9.28
N GLU A 81 -1.87 -18.73 -10.32
CA GLU A 81 -3.23 -18.80 -10.85
C GLU A 81 -3.63 -20.19 -11.35
N LYS A 82 -2.65 -21.04 -11.68
CA LYS A 82 -2.87 -22.45 -12.11
C LYS A 82 -2.94 -23.41 -10.91
N GLY A 83 -2.80 -22.91 -9.67
CA GLY A 83 -2.77 -23.76 -8.47
C GLY A 83 -1.42 -24.44 -8.20
N GLU A 84 -0.36 -24.10 -8.92
CA GLU A 84 0.98 -24.65 -8.75
C GLU A 84 1.73 -23.89 -7.62
N PRO A 85 2.49 -24.58 -6.76
CA PRO A 85 3.30 -23.93 -5.73
C PRO A 85 4.27 -22.91 -6.33
N GLN A 86 4.40 -21.75 -5.68
CA GLN A 86 5.32 -20.69 -6.09
C GLN A 86 6.59 -20.70 -5.24
N SER A 87 7.75 -20.50 -5.88
CA SER A 87 8.97 -20.15 -5.14
C SER A 87 8.93 -18.68 -4.69
N ARG A 88 9.75 -18.35 -3.67
CA ARG A 88 9.94 -16.96 -3.23
C ARG A 88 10.39 -16.06 -4.39
N GLU A 89 11.30 -16.55 -5.22
CA GLU A 89 11.80 -15.80 -6.38
C GLU A 89 10.68 -15.47 -7.38
N GLN A 90 9.84 -16.44 -7.72
CA GLN A 90 8.68 -16.22 -8.60
C GLN A 90 7.69 -15.19 -8.02
N ILE A 91 7.46 -15.25 -6.70
CA ILE A 91 6.63 -14.27 -6.00
C ILE A 91 7.24 -12.87 -6.12
N MET A 92 8.54 -12.72 -5.85
CA MET A 92 9.22 -11.43 -5.91
C MET A 92 9.23 -10.85 -7.32
N ILE A 93 9.54 -11.65 -8.34
CA ILE A 93 9.48 -11.21 -9.75
C ILE A 93 8.10 -10.66 -10.09
N ARG A 94 7.03 -11.35 -9.71
CA ARG A 94 5.66 -10.90 -9.96
C ARG A 94 5.30 -9.61 -9.20
N LEU A 95 5.70 -9.51 -7.94
CA LEU A 95 5.44 -8.30 -7.13
C LEU A 95 6.19 -7.09 -7.69
N HIS A 96 7.44 -7.27 -8.09
CA HIS A 96 8.24 -6.20 -8.72
C HIS A 96 7.61 -5.76 -10.04
N ALA A 97 7.26 -6.70 -10.92
CA ALA A 97 6.63 -6.36 -12.20
C ALA A 97 5.32 -5.58 -12.01
N MET A 98 4.49 -5.99 -11.06
CA MET A 98 3.26 -5.26 -10.72
C MET A 98 3.54 -3.85 -10.17
N THR A 99 4.58 -3.70 -9.35
CA THR A 99 4.97 -2.41 -8.79
C THR A 99 5.51 -1.48 -9.87
N ASP A 100 6.35 -2.00 -10.78
CA ASP A 100 6.93 -1.23 -11.89
C ASP A 100 5.85 -0.79 -12.90
N GLU A 101 4.94 -1.69 -13.25
CA GLU A 101 3.83 -1.38 -14.15
C GLU A 101 2.96 -0.24 -13.57
N PHE A 102 2.60 -0.36 -12.31
CA PHE A 102 1.81 0.66 -11.62
C PHE A 102 2.56 2.00 -11.50
N GLN A 103 3.84 1.97 -11.13
CA GLN A 103 4.66 3.18 -11.04
C GLN A 103 4.79 3.85 -12.42
N HIS A 104 5.00 3.06 -13.48
CA HIS A 104 5.08 3.60 -14.84
C HIS A 104 3.77 4.23 -15.29
N GLU A 105 2.62 3.65 -14.93
CA GLU A 105 1.29 4.19 -15.25
C GLU A 105 1.03 5.54 -14.57
N HIS A 106 1.50 5.68 -13.32
CA HIS A 106 1.26 6.88 -12.49
C HIS A 106 2.43 7.85 -12.44
N HIS A 107 3.56 7.54 -13.11
CA HIS A 107 4.72 8.42 -13.14
C HIS A 107 4.39 9.73 -13.88
N GLY A 108 4.55 10.84 -13.17
CA GLY A 108 4.21 12.17 -13.69
C GLY A 108 2.79 12.64 -13.37
N ASP A 109 1.99 11.84 -12.68
CA ASP A 109 0.70 12.30 -12.14
C ASP A 109 0.91 13.55 -11.27
N SER A 110 -0.01 14.51 -11.37
CA SER A 110 -0.02 15.69 -10.51
C SER A 110 -0.37 15.33 -9.05
N LEU A 111 -0.05 16.22 -8.12
CA LEU A 111 -0.45 16.07 -6.71
C LEU A 111 -1.96 15.81 -6.56
N SER A 112 -2.80 16.51 -7.34
CA SER A 112 -4.25 16.34 -7.29
C SER A 112 -4.70 14.96 -7.75
N GLU A 113 -4.07 14.38 -8.77
CA GLU A 113 -4.35 13.03 -9.28
C GLU A 113 -3.95 11.97 -8.26
N VAL A 114 -2.75 12.09 -7.67
CA VAL A 114 -2.29 11.17 -6.62
C VAL A 114 -3.15 11.27 -5.35
N ILE A 115 -3.58 12.47 -4.96
CA ILE A 115 -4.53 12.66 -3.84
C ILE A 115 -5.88 11.99 -4.15
N ALA A 116 -6.40 12.14 -5.37
CA ALA A 116 -7.66 11.52 -5.77
C ALA A 116 -7.56 9.99 -5.80
N LEU A 117 -6.45 9.44 -6.35
CA LEU A 117 -6.15 8.01 -6.37
C LEU A 117 -6.16 7.42 -4.95
N THR A 118 -5.34 7.99 -4.07
CA THR A 118 -5.22 7.52 -2.67
C THR A 118 -6.52 7.69 -1.89
N ALA A 119 -7.31 8.76 -2.15
CA ALA A 119 -8.63 8.96 -1.53
C ALA A 119 -9.63 7.89 -1.96
N SER A 120 -9.65 7.56 -3.25
CA SER A 120 -10.53 6.54 -3.80
C SER A 120 -10.24 5.16 -3.20
N VAL A 121 -8.97 4.77 -3.14
CA VAL A 121 -8.56 3.49 -2.52
C VAL A 121 -8.92 3.48 -1.03
N ARG A 122 -8.56 4.52 -0.27
CA ARG A 122 -8.88 4.64 1.15
C ARG A 122 -10.39 4.54 1.43
N SER A 123 -11.22 5.14 0.60
CA SER A 123 -12.68 5.04 0.72
C SER A 123 -13.15 3.59 0.60
N ARG A 124 -12.60 2.81 -0.35
CA ARG A 124 -12.92 1.38 -0.50
C ARG A 124 -12.41 0.53 0.66
N THR A 125 -11.25 0.86 1.22
CA THR A 125 -10.70 0.19 2.42
C THR A 125 -11.58 0.44 3.63
N LEU A 126 -11.99 1.69 3.88
CA LEU A 126 -12.87 2.03 4.99
C LEU A 126 -14.27 1.41 4.84
N GLN A 127 -14.79 1.35 3.61
CA GLN A 127 -16.01 0.62 3.33
C GLN A 127 -15.88 -0.86 3.71
N LEU A 128 -14.81 -1.53 3.28
CA LEU A 128 -14.53 -2.92 3.65
C LEU A 128 -14.44 -3.10 5.18
N VAL A 129 -13.72 -2.21 5.87
CA VAL A 129 -13.64 -2.21 7.34
C VAL A 129 -15.03 -2.10 7.97
N SER A 130 -15.92 -1.27 7.42
CA SER A 130 -17.30 -1.10 7.92
C SER A 130 -18.20 -2.33 7.72
N GLU A 131 -17.91 -3.14 6.70
CA GLU A 131 -18.65 -4.37 6.37
C GLU A 131 -18.27 -5.56 7.27
N LEU A 132 -17.09 -5.52 7.93
CA LEU A 132 -16.57 -6.60 8.75
C LEU A 132 -16.91 -6.40 10.23
N SER A 133 -17.22 -7.47 10.96
CA SER A 133 -17.35 -7.44 12.42
C SER A 133 -15.96 -7.35 13.09
N ASP A 134 -15.93 -6.91 14.35
CA ASP A 134 -14.68 -6.90 15.14
C ASP A 134 -14.10 -8.31 15.31
N GLU A 135 -14.94 -9.35 15.35
CA GLU A 135 -14.52 -10.74 15.38
C GLU A 135 -13.79 -11.11 14.08
N GLN A 136 -14.36 -10.78 12.91
CA GLN A 136 -13.73 -11.00 11.61
C GLN A 136 -12.43 -10.21 11.46
N LEU A 137 -12.40 -8.97 11.95
CA LEU A 137 -11.16 -8.16 11.95
C LEU A 137 -10.05 -8.79 12.80
N GLY A 138 -10.40 -9.55 13.85
CA GLY A 138 -9.51 -10.31 14.70
C GLY A 138 -9.03 -11.66 14.11
N GLU A 139 -9.67 -12.16 13.05
CA GLU A 139 -9.29 -13.43 12.41
C GLU A 139 -7.95 -13.33 11.69
N LYS A 140 -7.23 -14.46 11.61
CA LYS A 140 -6.00 -14.55 10.83
C LYS A 140 -6.31 -14.57 9.34
N LEU A 141 -5.62 -13.74 8.56
CA LEU A 141 -5.63 -13.82 7.11
C LEU A 141 -4.60 -14.90 6.67
N PRO A 142 -5.05 -16.04 6.12
CA PRO A 142 -4.15 -17.15 5.79
C PRO A 142 -3.03 -16.74 4.83
N GLY A 143 -1.79 -16.99 5.24
CA GLY A 143 -0.60 -16.67 4.44
C GLY A 143 -0.12 -15.23 4.53
N ALA A 144 -0.75 -14.36 5.33
CA ALA A 144 -0.32 -12.98 5.50
C ALA A 144 0.91 -12.87 6.41
N PRO A 145 2.05 -12.35 5.92
CA PRO A 145 3.25 -12.15 6.72
C PRO A 145 3.32 -10.76 7.40
N TRP A 146 2.33 -9.90 7.14
CA TRP A 146 2.35 -8.50 7.58
C TRP A 146 1.66 -8.31 8.93
N ALA A 147 2.12 -7.28 9.66
CA ALA A 147 1.61 -6.94 10.98
C ALA A 147 1.56 -8.17 11.89
N ASP A 148 0.44 -8.35 12.59
CA ASP A 148 0.18 -9.55 13.42
C ASP A 148 -0.52 -10.67 12.63
N GLY A 149 -0.69 -10.52 11.32
CA GLY A 149 -1.36 -11.47 10.42
C GLY A 149 -2.88 -11.51 10.56
N THR A 150 -3.49 -10.63 11.35
CA THR A 150 -4.95 -10.51 11.42
C THR A 150 -5.48 -9.66 10.24
N ILE A 151 -6.76 -9.84 9.89
CA ILE A 151 -7.42 -9.02 8.87
C ILE A 151 -7.30 -7.54 9.21
N GLY A 152 -7.63 -7.15 10.44
CA GLY A 152 -7.53 -5.77 10.88
C GLY A 152 -6.09 -5.23 10.88
N GLY A 153 -5.12 -6.06 11.30
CA GLY A 153 -3.71 -5.71 11.25
C GLY A 153 -3.22 -5.46 9.81
N VAL A 154 -3.59 -6.33 8.87
CA VAL A 154 -3.23 -6.20 7.45
C VAL A 154 -3.86 -4.96 6.82
N LEU A 155 -5.13 -4.65 7.11
CA LEU A 155 -5.78 -3.44 6.60
C LEU A 155 -5.16 -2.15 7.18
N ALA A 156 -4.70 -2.19 8.44
CA ALA A 156 -4.11 -1.04 9.10
C ALA A 156 -2.63 -0.81 8.77
N VAL A 157 -1.93 -1.82 8.24
CA VAL A 157 -0.46 -1.76 8.02
C VAL A 157 -0.06 -0.65 7.06
N ASN A 158 -0.94 -0.24 6.15
CA ASN A 158 -0.65 0.82 5.19
C ASN A 158 -0.38 2.19 5.85
N ALA A 159 -0.90 2.41 7.07
CA ALA A 159 -0.57 3.60 7.84
C ALA A 159 0.93 3.65 8.22
N ASP A 160 1.50 2.51 8.64
CA ASP A 160 2.93 2.41 8.97
C ASP A 160 3.79 2.41 7.69
N HIS A 161 3.29 1.81 6.61
CA HIS A 161 3.94 1.78 5.31
C HIS A 161 4.12 3.20 4.73
N ALA A 162 3.15 4.08 4.93
CA ALA A 162 3.26 5.48 4.53
C ALA A 162 4.44 6.19 5.21
N SER A 163 4.62 6.00 6.52
CA SER A 163 5.74 6.61 7.25
C SER A 163 7.10 6.02 6.85
N MET A 164 7.16 4.74 6.50
CA MET A 164 8.37 4.09 5.99
C MET A 164 8.80 4.67 4.64
N HIS A 165 7.87 4.77 3.68
CA HIS A 165 8.17 5.39 2.37
C HIS A 165 8.57 6.85 2.52
N TRP A 166 7.89 7.60 3.39
CA TRP A 166 8.24 9.00 3.61
C TRP A 166 9.63 9.16 4.24
N LYS A 167 10.03 8.25 5.12
CA LYS A 167 11.39 8.24 5.66
C LYS A 167 12.44 8.08 4.55
N TRP A 168 12.22 7.22 3.57
CA TRP A 168 13.14 7.09 2.42
C TRP A 168 13.24 8.39 1.63
N VAL A 169 12.11 9.07 1.40
CA VAL A 169 12.11 10.39 0.73
C VAL A 169 12.94 11.41 1.50
N THR A 170 12.80 11.48 2.83
CA THR A 170 13.50 12.47 3.67
C THR A 170 14.97 12.13 3.91
N ASP A 171 15.35 10.85 3.94
CA ASP A 171 16.74 10.42 4.14
C ASP A 171 17.66 10.85 2.96
N THR A 172 17.10 11.29 1.84
CA THR A 172 17.87 11.80 0.69
C THR A 172 18.35 13.25 0.84
N ASN A 173 18.01 13.96 1.92
CA ASN A 173 18.27 15.38 2.16
C ASN A 173 17.71 16.34 1.08
N LEU A 174 16.80 15.87 0.24
CA LEU A 174 16.17 16.69 -0.79
C LEU A 174 14.88 17.35 -0.29
N VAL A 175 14.33 16.83 0.79
CA VAL A 175 13.13 17.33 1.46
C VAL A 175 13.52 17.61 2.92
N SER A 176 13.84 18.87 3.21
CA SER A 176 14.16 19.34 4.56
C SER A 176 13.06 20.23 5.13
#